data_51e9609fa4a967715fb7b636b3252702
#
_entry.id   51e9609fa4a967715fb7b636b3252702
#
_cell.length_a   1.000
_cell.length_b   1.000
_cell.length_c   1.000
_cell.angle_alpha   90.00
_cell.angle_beta   90.00
_cell.angle_gamma   90.00
#
_symmetry.space_group_name_H-M   'P 1'
#
loop_
_entity.id
_entity.type
_entity.pdbx_description
1 polymer ?
#
loop_
_entity_poly.entity_id
_entity_poly.type
_entity_poly.pdbx_seq_one_letter_code
_entity_poly.pdbx_strand_id
1 'polypeptide(L)'
;MSGTIENSRPVVGCLAVVRRGGKILLVQRSKPPGIGKWGFPGGHLELGETVSECAVRELREETGIAADASRVLTAFDFITRDDTGTPVRHFTLIAVLCEWRAGDGETLEDASALGWFTLAEAERLDTFPDALPAMRLALKEEQETS
;
A
#
# COMPACT_ATOMS: atom_id res chain seq x y z
N MET A 1 6.11 12.63 -3.19
CA MET A 1 7.15 12.33 -4.18
C MET A 1 6.90 13.15 -5.45
N SER A 2 7.94 13.71 -5.98
CA SER A 2 7.83 14.37 -7.27
C SER A 2 7.71 13.32 -8.37
N GLY A 3 6.54 13.17 -8.97
CA GLY A 3 6.29 12.17 -9.99
C GLY A 3 6.98 12.43 -11.32
N THR A 4 7.69 13.56 -11.41
CA THR A 4 8.34 13.96 -12.66
C THR A 4 9.84 13.64 -12.69
N ILE A 5 10.39 13.22 -11.55
CA ILE A 5 11.84 12.96 -11.45
C ILE A 5 12.11 11.50 -11.75
N GLU A 6 12.96 11.28 -12.74
CA GLU A 6 13.43 9.94 -13.06
C GLU A 6 14.44 9.50 -12.02
N ASN A 7 14.36 8.24 -11.63
CA ASN A 7 15.28 7.68 -10.64
C ASN A 7 16.55 7.22 -11.33
N SER A 8 17.72 7.53 -10.75
CA SER A 8 18.98 6.93 -11.19
C SER A 8 19.19 5.55 -10.56
N ARG A 9 18.36 5.19 -9.59
CA ARG A 9 18.39 3.89 -8.91
C ARG A 9 16.99 3.58 -8.38
N PRO A 10 16.70 2.31 -8.06
CA PRO A 10 15.40 1.94 -7.49
C PRO A 10 15.14 2.67 -6.17
N VAL A 11 13.88 3.02 -5.96
CA VAL A 11 13.42 3.64 -4.72
C VAL A 11 12.53 2.63 -3.98
N VAL A 12 12.78 2.48 -2.68
CA VAL A 12 12.00 1.56 -1.85
C VAL A 12 10.84 2.31 -1.20
N GLY A 13 9.64 1.73 -1.31
CA GLY A 13 8.47 2.19 -0.59
C GLY A 13 7.86 1.05 0.20
N CYS A 14 7.03 1.38 1.18
CA CYS A 14 6.34 0.38 1.98
C CYS A 14 4.85 0.62 1.94
N LEU A 15 4.10 -0.47 1.88
CA LEU A 15 2.64 -0.45 1.85
C LEU A 15 2.12 -1.08 3.14
N ALA A 16 1.13 -0.46 3.76
CA ALA A 16 0.48 -1.02 4.95
C ALA A 16 -0.76 -1.80 4.52
N VAL A 17 -0.71 -3.11 4.64
CA VAL A 17 -1.84 -3.99 4.39
C VAL A 17 -2.50 -4.25 5.73
N VAL A 18 -3.51 -3.44 6.06
CA VAL A 18 -4.12 -3.43 7.39
C VAL A 18 -5.31 -4.38 7.45
N ARG A 19 -5.21 -5.39 8.29
CA ARG A 19 -6.24 -6.41 8.46
C ARG A 19 -7.09 -6.10 9.70
N ARG A 20 -8.41 -6.12 9.50
CA ARG A 20 -9.38 -5.90 10.58
C ARG A 20 -10.57 -6.83 10.37
N GLY A 21 -10.61 -7.93 11.11
CA GLY A 21 -11.55 -9.00 10.82
C GLY A 21 -11.30 -9.53 9.42
N GLY A 22 -12.24 -9.91 8.66
CA GLY A 22 -12.06 -10.37 7.28
C GLY A 22 -11.88 -9.26 6.25
N LYS A 23 -11.52 -8.04 6.69
CA LYS A 23 -11.44 -6.88 5.82
C LYS A 23 -10.06 -6.25 5.81
N ILE A 24 -9.74 -5.59 4.69
CA ILE A 24 -8.49 -4.89 4.48
C ILE A 24 -8.80 -3.42 4.15
N LEU A 25 -7.99 -2.53 4.69
CA LEU A 25 -8.08 -1.10 4.41
C LEU A 25 -7.58 -0.79 3.01
N LEU A 26 -8.38 -0.08 2.24
CA LEU A 26 -7.95 0.49 0.95
C LEU A 26 -8.26 1.97 0.93
N VAL A 27 -7.42 2.72 0.23
CA VAL A 27 -7.61 4.16 0.01
C VAL A 27 -7.70 4.41 -1.50
N GLN A 28 -8.54 5.37 -1.88
CA GLN A 28 -8.70 5.76 -3.27
C GLN A 28 -7.81 6.95 -3.57
N ARG A 29 -7.01 6.83 -4.61
CA ARG A 29 -6.04 7.88 -4.95
C ARG A 29 -6.71 9.06 -5.61
N SER A 30 -6.36 10.27 -5.17
CA SER A 30 -6.91 11.53 -5.71
C SER A 30 -5.95 12.23 -6.69
N LYS A 31 -4.73 11.74 -6.83
CA LYS A 31 -3.69 12.35 -7.67
C LYS A 31 -3.07 11.35 -8.63
N PRO A 32 -2.53 11.83 -9.78
CA PRO A 32 -1.81 10.92 -10.69
C PRO A 32 -0.54 10.35 -10.03
N PRO A 33 -0.07 9.18 -10.46
CA PRO A 33 -0.73 8.29 -11.40
C PRO A 33 -1.83 7.48 -10.74
N GLY A 34 -2.83 7.08 -11.53
CA GLY A 34 -3.88 6.18 -11.06
C GLY A 34 -5.01 6.84 -10.28
N ILE A 35 -5.41 8.06 -10.66
CA ILE A 35 -6.56 8.73 -10.05
C ILE A 35 -7.77 7.79 -10.06
N GLY A 36 -8.42 7.67 -8.90
CA GLY A 36 -9.61 6.83 -8.74
C GLY A 36 -9.31 5.37 -8.43
N LYS A 37 -8.07 4.93 -8.56
CA LYS A 37 -7.70 3.56 -8.23
C LYS A 37 -7.56 3.37 -6.73
N TRP A 38 -7.93 2.18 -6.27
CA TRP A 38 -7.83 1.81 -4.86
C TRP A 38 -6.55 1.01 -4.61
N GLY A 39 -5.89 1.33 -3.51
CA GLY A 39 -4.66 0.64 -3.11
C GLY A 39 -4.42 0.81 -1.62
N PHE A 40 -3.24 0.39 -1.17
CA PHE A 40 -2.87 0.48 0.24
C PHE A 40 -2.24 1.83 0.55
N PRO A 41 -2.43 2.34 1.78
CA PRO A 41 -1.62 3.47 2.22
C PRO A 41 -0.14 3.07 2.26
N GLY A 42 0.73 3.99 1.96
CA GLY A 42 2.15 3.72 1.93
C GLY A 42 2.95 4.91 1.43
N GLY A 43 4.27 4.76 1.43
CA GLY A 43 5.16 5.81 0.97
C GLY A 43 6.62 5.37 1.05
N HIS A 44 7.51 6.35 0.92
CA HIS A 44 8.94 6.09 0.82
C HIS A 44 9.56 5.67 2.14
N LEU A 45 10.41 4.65 2.06
CA LEU A 45 11.26 4.25 3.18
C LEU A 45 12.29 5.36 3.42
N GLU A 46 12.40 5.80 4.67
CA GLU A 46 13.37 6.81 5.06
C GLU A 46 14.65 6.15 5.57
N LEU A 47 15.75 6.87 5.43
CA LEU A 47 17.05 6.37 5.87
C LEU A 47 17.01 6.05 7.36
N GLY A 48 17.37 4.82 7.71
CA GLY A 48 17.41 4.37 9.11
C GLY A 48 16.09 3.82 9.62
N GLU A 49 15.04 3.84 8.80
CA GLU A 49 13.72 3.32 9.15
C GLU A 49 13.58 1.87 8.66
N THR A 50 13.01 1.00 9.48
CA THR A 50 12.69 -0.36 9.02
C THR A 50 11.44 -0.32 8.14
N VAL A 51 11.24 -1.37 7.35
CA VAL A 51 10.02 -1.45 6.51
C VAL A 51 8.75 -1.48 7.36
N SER A 52 8.81 -2.11 8.53
CA SER A 52 7.68 -2.14 9.46
C SER A 52 7.38 -0.75 10.03
N GLU A 53 8.41 -0.03 10.41
CA GLU A 53 8.26 1.35 10.91
C GLU A 53 7.68 2.27 9.83
N CYS A 54 8.15 2.09 8.60
CA CYS A 54 7.68 2.88 7.46
C CYS A 54 6.18 2.65 7.22
N ALA A 55 5.75 1.40 7.17
CA ALA A 55 4.35 1.07 6.93
C ALA A 55 3.43 1.69 7.99
N VAL A 56 3.80 1.55 9.26
CA VAL A 56 3.02 2.08 10.39
C VAL A 56 2.98 3.61 10.37
N ARG A 57 4.11 4.25 10.08
CA ARG A 57 4.20 5.71 9.99
C ARG A 57 3.34 6.26 8.86
N GLU A 58 3.49 5.69 7.65
CA GLU A 58 2.72 6.13 6.49
C GLU A 58 1.21 5.94 6.70
N LEU A 59 0.83 4.81 7.30
CA LEU A 59 -0.56 4.54 7.63
C LEU A 59 -1.14 5.64 8.52
N ARG A 60 -0.42 6.02 9.56
CA ARG A 60 -0.86 7.06 10.49
C ARG A 60 -0.94 8.43 9.80
N GLU A 61 0.06 8.77 9.01
CA GLU A 61 0.09 10.06 8.31
C GLU A 61 -1.05 10.20 7.30
N GLU A 62 -1.39 9.12 6.61
CA GLU A 62 -2.40 9.18 5.55
C GLU A 62 -3.82 8.95 6.04
N THR A 63 -4.03 8.23 7.13
CA THR A 63 -5.37 7.83 7.56
C THR A 63 -5.67 8.04 9.04
N GLY A 64 -4.68 8.31 9.86
CA GLY A 64 -4.84 8.40 11.31
C GLY A 64 -5.01 7.06 12.00
N ILE A 65 -4.99 5.96 11.26
CA ILE A 65 -5.16 4.61 11.83
C ILE A 65 -3.90 4.15 12.53
N ALA A 66 -4.06 3.49 13.68
CA ALA A 66 -2.99 2.84 14.40
C ALA A 66 -3.06 1.34 14.20
N ALA A 67 -1.92 0.73 13.88
CA ALA A 67 -1.81 -0.71 13.67
C ALA A 67 -0.43 -1.19 14.10
N ASP A 68 -0.32 -2.48 14.37
CA ASP A 68 0.96 -3.13 14.66
C ASP A 68 1.45 -3.87 13.43
N ALA A 69 2.68 -3.61 13.02
CA ALA A 69 3.28 -4.35 11.92
C ALA A 69 3.55 -5.79 12.37
N SER A 70 3.12 -6.74 11.58
CA SER A 70 3.30 -8.16 11.84
C SER A 70 4.51 -8.71 11.08
N ARG A 71 4.44 -8.71 9.75
CA ARG A 71 5.53 -9.22 8.92
C ARG A 71 5.38 -8.76 7.48
N VAL A 72 6.42 -8.92 6.70
CA VAL A 72 6.39 -8.67 5.25
C VAL A 72 5.60 -9.79 4.57
N LEU A 73 4.66 -9.40 3.72
CA LEU A 73 3.88 -10.34 2.91
C LEU A 73 4.57 -10.65 1.61
N THR A 74 4.97 -9.63 0.88
CA THR A 74 5.55 -9.75 -0.45
C THR A 74 6.15 -8.43 -0.88
N ALA A 75 6.77 -8.41 -2.05
CA ALA A 75 7.28 -7.20 -2.67
C ALA A 75 6.85 -7.14 -4.13
N PHE A 76 6.69 -5.93 -4.63
CA PHE A 76 6.28 -5.68 -6.01
C PHE A 76 7.24 -4.66 -6.64
N ASP A 77 7.59 -4.88 -7.90
CA ASP A 77 8.39 -3.92 -8.66
C ASP A 77 7.51 -3.20 -9.67
N PHE A 78 7.66 -1.89 -9.74
CA PHE A 78 6.99 -1.05 -10.72
C PHE A 78 8.06 -0.32 -11.51
N ILE A 79 8.23 -0.73 -12.77
CA ILE A 79 9.27 -0.20 -13.64
C ILE A 79 8.60 0.53 -14.80
N THR A 80 8.91 1.81 -14.96
CA THR A 80 8.46 2.59 -16.10
C THR A 80 9.59 2.69 -17.11
N ARG A 81 9.29 2.40 -18.36
CA ARG A 81 10.27 2.44 -19.45
C ARG A 81 9.87 3.50 -20.47
N ASP A 82 10.85 4.09 -21.14
CA ASP A 82 10.59 5.02 -22.23
C ASP A 82 10.34 4.26 -23.54
N ASP A 83 10.20 4.99 -24.64
CA ASP A 83 9.89 4.43 -25.95
C ASP A 83 10.97 3.49 -26.49
N THR A 84 12.20 3.60 -25.97
CA THR A 84 13.31 2.74 -26.39
C THR A 84 13.43 1.50 -25.52
N GLY A 85 12.58 1.37 -24.48
CA GLY A 85 12.65 0.28 -23.52
C GLY A 85 13.60 0.52 -22.36
N THR A 86 14.14 1.73 -22.26
CA THR A 86 15.07 2.08 -21.18
C THR A 86 14.31 2.36 -19.90
N PRO A 87 14.68 1.75 -18.74
CA PRO A 87 14.04 2.06 -17.48
C PRO A 87 14.31 3.51 -17.08
N VAL A 88 13.25 4.27 -16.77
CA VAL A 88 13.36 5.67 -16.35
C VAL A 88 12.85 5.87 -14.94
N ARG A 89 12.11 4.91 -14.41
CA ARG A 89 11.62 4.96 -13.01
C ARG A 89 11.44 3.54 -12.50
N HIS A 90 11.87 3.31 -11.28
CA HIS A 90 11.75 1.98 -10.67
C HIS A 90 11.43 2.13 -9.19
N PHE A 91 10.29 1.57 -8.77
CA PHE A 91 9.90 1.50 -7.36
C PHE A 91 9.79 0.04 -6.95
N THR A 92 10.39 -0.30 -5.81
CA THR A 92 10.19 -1.59 -5.17
C THR A 92 9.32 -1.35 -3.95
N LEU A 93 8.11 -1.88 -3.96
CA LEU A 93 7.14 -1.68 -2.89
C LEU A 93 7.03 -2.94 -2.03
N ILE A 94 7.24 -2.77 -0.74
CA ILE A 94 7.21 -3.88 0.22
C ILE A 94 5.90 -3.82 0.97
N ALA A 95 5.09 -4.86 0.81
CA ALA A 95 3.79 -4.96 1.47
C ALA A 95 3.96 -5.56 2.86
N VAL A 96 3.60 -4.80 3.89
CA VAL A 96 3.74 -5.19 5.29
C VAL A 96 2.35 -5.46 5.85
N LEU A 97 2.15 -6.67 6.39
CA LEU A 97 0.92 -7.02 7.08
C LEU A 97 0.88 -6.27 8.41
N CYS A 98 -0.22 -5.53 8.64
CA CYS A 98 -0.43 -4.78 9.86
C CYS A 98 -1.75 -5.21 10.47
N GLU A 99 -1.76 -5.46 11.78
CA GLU A 99 -2.97 -5.79 12.51
C GLU A 99 -3.57 -4.50 13.08
N TRP A 100 -4.84 -4.24 12.78
CA TRP A 100 -5.54 -3.05 13.22
C TRP A 100 -5.59 -2.96 14.75
N ARG A 101 -5.40 -1.74 15.27
CA ARG A 101 -5.52 -1.48 16.70
C ARG A 101 -6.57 -0.44 17.03
N ALA A 102 -6.57 0.68 16.33
CA ALA A 102 -7.48 1.78 16.64
C ALA A 102 -7.69 2.69 15.44
N GLY A 103 -8.85 3.32 15.40
CA GLY A 103 -9.21 4.28 14.38
C GLY A 103 -9.95 3.67 13.22
N ASP A 104 -10.99 4.35 12.75
CA ASP A 104 -11.74 3.91 11.57
C ASP A 104 -11.13 4.49 10.29
N GLY A 105 -10.30 5.50 10.44
CA GLY A 105 -9.63 6.17 9.35
C GLY A 105 -10.36 7.39 8.83
N GLU A 106 -9.58 8.31 8.29
CA GLU A 106 -10.09 9.48 7.60
C GLU A 106 -9.16 9.79 6.43
N THR A 107 -9.67 10.50 5.45
CA THR A 107 -8.88 10.82 4.26
C THR A 107 -8.00 12.04 4.57
N LEU A 108 -6.72 11.76 4.76
CA LEU A 108 -5.68 12.77 4.92
C LEU A 108 -4.81 12.73 3.67
N GLU A 109 -4.11 13.82 3.39
CA GLU A 109 -3.22 13.93 2.24
C GLU A 109 -3.90 13.63 0.90
N ASP A 110 -3.41 12.64 0.13
CA ASP A 110 -3.76 12.44 -1.28
C ASP A 110 -4.88 11.42 -1.53
N ALA A 111 -5.68 11.12 -0.53
CA ALA A 111 -6.78 10.18 -0.68
C ALA A 111 -8.10 10.90 -0.86
N SER A 112 -8.94 10.43 -1.79
CA SER A 112 -10.28 10.95 -1.98
C SER A 112 -11.34 10.15 -1.23
N ALA A 113 -11.02 8.90 -0.89
CA ALA A 113 -11.91 8.02 -0.15
C ALA A 113 -11.11 6.93 0.55
N LEU A 114 -11.74 6.27 1.50
CA LEU A 114 -11.13 5.21 2.28
C LEU A 114 -12.23 4.23 2.69
N GLY A 115 -11.89 2.96 2.80
CA GLY A 115 -12.85 1.98 3.27
C GLY A 115 -12.20 0.67 3.66
N TRP A 116 -13.00 -0.17 4.32
CA TRP A 116 -12.64 -1.51 4.74
C TRP A 116 -13.38 -2.50 3.88
N PHE A 117 -12.66 -3.36 3.18
CA PHE A 117 -13.24 -4.23 2.15
C PHE A 117 -12.88 -5.69 2.36
N THR A 118 -13.87 -6.57 2.13
CA THR A 118 -13.58 -7.99 1.96
C THR A 118 -12.92 -8.17 0.60
N LEU A 119 -12.32 -9.34 0.37
CA LEU A 119 -11.74 -9.64 -0.94
C LEU A 119 -12.81 -9.54 -2.05
N ALA A 120 -13.99 -10.10 -1.82
CA ALA A 120 -15.08 -10.05 -2.80
C ALA A 120 -15.49 -8.62 -3.14
N GLU A 121 -15.56 -7.75 -2.14
CA GLU A 121 -15.86 -6.33 -2.36
C GLU A 121 -14.76 -5.64 -3.16
N ALA A 122 -13.50 -5.92 -2.80
CA ALA A 122 -12.35 -5.31 -3.48
C ALA A 122 -12.25 -5.73 -4.96
N GLU A 123 -12.66 -6.95 -5.28
CA GLU A 123 -12.67 -7.43 -6.67
C GLU A 123 -13.57 -6.60 -7.58
N ARG A 124 -14.51 -5.86 -7.01
CA ARG A 124 -15.42 -4.99 -7.77
C ARG A 124 -14.90 -3.56 -7.92
N LEU A 125 -13.76 -3.26 -7.30
CA LEU A 125 -13.16 -1.94 -7.37
C LEU A 125 -12.09 -1.90 -8.44
N ASP A 126 -11.79 -0.69 -8.93
CA ASP A 126 -10.64 -0.47 -9.80
C ASP A 126 -9.41 -0.34 -8.93
N THR A 127 -8.67 -1.43 -8.76
CA THR A 127 -7.52 -1.49 -7.87
C THR A 127 -6.20 -1.41 -8.63
N PHE A 128 -5.15 -0.98 -7.93
CA PHE A 128 -3.79 -1.14 -8.45
C PHE A 128 -3.46 -2.64 -8.56
N PRO A 129 -2.55 -3.02 -9.48
CA PRO A 129 -2.28 -4.44 -9.74
C PRO A 129 -1.79 -5.25 -8.54
N ASP A 130 -1.17 -4.59 -7.55
CA ASP A 130 -0.64 -5.24 -6.36
C ASP A 130 -1.69 -5.52 -5.28
N ALA A 131 -2.85 -4.86 -5.36
CA ALA A 131 -3.81 -4.88 -4.27
C ALA A 131 -4.41 -6.27 -4.01
N LEU A 132 -5.03 -6.88 -5.01
CA LEU A 132 -5.69 -8.17 -4.80
C LEU A 132 -4.72 -9.29 -4.41
N PRO A 133 -3.55 -9.43 -5.07
CA PRO A 133 -2.58 -10.44 -4.64
C PRO A 133 -2.15 -10.30 -3.18
N ALA A 134 -1.88 -9.08 -2.73
CA ALA A 134 -1.48 -8.85 -1.34
C ALA A 134 -2.62 -9.12 -0.36
N MET A 135 -3.85 -8.74 -0.73
CA MET A 135 -5.03 -9.03 0.09
C MET A 135 -5.24 -10.53 0.27
N ARG A 136 -5.05 -11.29 -0.81
CA ARG A 136 -5.19 -12.76 -0.74
C ARG A 136 -4.17 -13.36 0.22
N LEU A 137 -2.94 -12.88 0.20
CA LEU A 137 -1.91 -13.35 1.12
C LEU A 137 -2.28 -13.03 2.57
N ALA A 138 -2.73 -11.80 2.84
CA ALA A 138 -3.10 -11.37 4.17
C ALA A 138 -4.29 -12.17 4.72
N LEU A 139 -5.31 -12.37 3.92
CA LEU A 139 -6.54 -13.05 4.35
C LEU A 139 -6.37 -14.56 4.44
N LYS A 140 -5.52 -15.15 3.58
CA LYS A 140 -5.20 -16.57 3.65
C LYS A 140 -4.50 -16.92 4.96
N GLU A 141 -3.57 -16.08 5.39
CA GLU A 141 -2.86 -16.29 6.64
C GLU A 141 -3.79 -16.23 7.84
N GLU A 142 -4.77 -15.32 7.83
CA GLU A 142 -5.78 -15.25 8.87
C GLU A 142 -6.59 -16.55 8.94
N GLN A 143 -6.95 -17.12 7.79
CA GLN A 143 -7.69 -18.37 7.73
C GLN A 143 -6.87 -19.54 8.27
N GLU A 144 -5.57 -19.54 8.02
CA GLU A 144 -4.67 -20.61 8.50
C GLU A 144 -4.46 -20.57 10.00
N THR A 145 -4.58 -19.40 10.62
CA THR A 145 -4.38 -19.22 12.07
C THR A 145 -5.66 -19.36 12.87
N SER A 146 -6.80 -19.40 12.21
CA SER A 146 -8.10 -19.60 12.88
C SER A 146 -8.56 -21.10 12.89
#